data_05d49069d0b0b9d924cf70e47c35bce7
#
_entry.id   05d49069d0b0b9d924cf70e47c35bce7
#
_cell.length_a   1.000
_cell.length_b   1.000
_cell.length_c   1.000
_cell.angle_alpha   90.00
_cell.angle_beta   90.00
_cell.angle_gamma   90.00
#
_symmetry.space_group_name_H-M   'P 1'
#
loop_
_entity.id
_entity.type
_entity.pdbx_description
1 polymer ?
#
loop_
_entity_poly.entity_id
_entity_poly.type
_entity_poly.pdbx_seq_one_letter_code
_entity_poly.pdbx_strand_id
1 'polypeptide(L)'
;MQHFKTLSAYLDYLELPGPEHPMLSVFSAIGDGFLPCPKESSPPITNDCYSISLKKIVKGNLNYGRTKYDFTNGALIFIAPRQVLQWDESVVYDQKGFSINFHEDFLKGTELAHQIKKYSFFSYSANEALHLSPKEEKQIESIVENIDIEYQNNQDDSARIL
;
A
#
# COMPACT_ATOMS: atom_id res chain seq x y z
N MET A 1 -12.88 9.59 -14.48
CA MET A 1 -11.96 8.86 -13.59
C MET A 1 -10.84 9.82 -13.19
N GLN A 2 -10.64 10.00 -11.90
CA GLN A 2 -9.62 10.91 -11.37
C GLN A 2 -8.26 10.22 -11.31
N HIS A 3 -7.18 10.95 -11.63
CA HIS A 3 -5.81 10.48 -11.59
C HIS A 3 -4.94 11.36 -10.69
N PHE A 4 -4.18 10.75 -9.79
CA PHE A 4 -3.29 11.45 -8.86
C PHE A 4 -1.83 11.24 -9.25
N LYS A 5 -1.15 12.35 -9.57
CA LYS A 5 0.26 12.36 -9.99
C LYS A 5 1.24 12.42 -8.82
N THR A 6 0.80 12.76 -7.63
CA THR A 6 1.65 12.87 -6.44
C THR A 6 1.08 12.05 -5.30
N LEU A 7 1.97 11.54 -4.45
CA LEU A 7 1.58 10.79 -3.26
C LEU A 7 0.75 11.66 -2.31
N SER A 8 1.13 12.92 -2.10
CA SER A 8 0.42 13.85 -1.22
C SER A 8 -1.02 14.06 -1.67
N ALA A 9 -1.26 14.36 -2.96
CA ALA A 9 -2.60 14.54 -3.48
C ALA A 9 -3.45 13.24 -3.39
N TYR A 10 -2.82 12.09 -3.53
CA TYR A 10 -3.50 10.81 -3.36
C TYR A 10 -3.90 10.55 -1.92
N LEU A 11 -3.01 10.78 -0.96
CA LEU A 11 -3.31 10.63 0.47
C LEU A 11 -4.35 11.64 0.95
N ASP A 12 -4.25 12.89 0.52
CA ASP A 12 -5.25 13.93 0.78
C ASP A 12 -6.65 13.51 0.32
N TYR A 13 -6.74 12.96 -0.89
CA TYR A 13 -8.00 12.46 -1.42
C TYR A 13 -8.56 11.30 -0.57
N LEU A 14 -7.69 10.45 -0.02
CA LEU A 14 -8.08 9.36 0.87
C LEU A 14 -8.42 9.81 2.30
N GLU A 15 -8.24 11.10 2.61
CA GLU A 15 -8.37 11.65 3.97
C GLU A 15 -7.39 11.01 4.96
N LEU A 16 -6.21 10.61 4.46
CA LEU A 16 -5.13 10.02 5.24
C LEU A 16 -4.09 11.08 5.63
N PRO A 17 -3.32 10.85 6.70
CA PRO A 17 -2.21 11.73 7.06
C PRO A 17 -1.24 11.95 5.90
N GLY A 18 -0.75 13.17 5.73
CA GLY A 18 0.26 13.49 4.72
C GLY A 18 1.57 12.73 4.97
N PRO A 19 2.37 12.49 3.91
CA PRO A 19 3.62 11.75 4.03
C PRO A 19 4.73 12.61 4.64
N GLU A 20 5.59 12.00 5.47
CA GLU A 20 6.82 12.62 5.97
C GLU A 20 7.87 12.82 4.87
N HIS A 21 7.83 12.00 3.84
CA HIS A 21 8.67 12.09 2.65
C HIS A 21 7.79 12.30 1.40
N PRO A 22 8.13 13.20 0.46
CA PRO A 22 7.25 13.54 -0.67
C PRO A 22 6.91 12.37 -1.59
N MET A 23 7.71 11.31 -1.60
CA MET A 23 7.53 10.15 -2.48
C MET A 23 7.29 8.83 -1.73
N LEU A 24 7.23 8.84 -0.40
CA LEU A 24 7.06 7.64 0.42
C LEU A 24 6.14 7.92 1.59
N SER A 25 5.20 7.04 1.85
CA SER A 25 4.44 6.98 3.11
C SER A 25 4.46 5.57 3.69
N VAL A 26 4.58 5.50 5.00
CA VAL A 26 4.53 4.26 5.77
C VAL A 26 3.48 4.42 6.86
N PHE A 27 2.46 3.59 6.83
CA PHE A 27 1.49 3.44 7.90
C PHE A 27 1.66 2.05 8.50
N SER A 28 2.00 1.97 9.77
CA SER A 28 2.20 0.69 10.45
C SER A 28 1.35 0.62 11.71
N ALA A 29 0.60 -0.45 11.83
CA ALA A 29 -0.17 -0.83 13.00
C ALA A 29 0.30 -2.18 13.56
N ILE A 30 1.58 -2.44 13.42
CA ILE A 30 2.25 -3.56 14.06
C ILE A 30 2.46 -3.18 15.54
N GLY A 31 2.09 -4.06 16.46
CA GLY A 31 2.11 -3.73 17.87
C GLY A 31 0.95 -2.82 18.31
N ASP A 32 1.24 -1.69 18.96
CA ASP A 32 0.24 -0.76 19.50
C ASP A 32 -0.22 0.32 18.51
N GLY A 33 0.29 0.31 17.28
CA GLY A 33 -0.04 1.27 16.25
C GLY A 33 -1.49 1.16 15.75
N PHE A 34 -1.88 2.14 14.95
CA PHE A 34 -3.19 2.23 14.32
C PHE A 34 -3.04 2.43 12.82
N LEU A 35 -3.72 1.59 12.03
CA LEU A 35 -3.75 1.74 10.59
C LEU A 35 -4.89 2.69 10.22
N PRO A 36 -4.59 3.88 9.65
CA PRO A 36 -5.64 4.80 9.25
C PRO A 36 -6.50 4.19 8.14
N CYS A 37 -7.81 4.38 8.25
CA CYS A 37 -8.76 3.98 7.22
C CYS A 37 -8.91 5.08 6.19
N PRO A 38 -8.95 4.76 4.89
CA PRO A 38 -9.33 5.71 3.87
C PRO A 38 -10.81 6.08 4.01
N LYS A 39 -11.21 7.16 3.35
CA LYS A 39 -12.60 7.59 3.30
C LYS A 39 -13.55 6.46 2.89
N GLU A 40 -14.82 6.61 3.26
CA GLU A 40 -15.83 5.55 3.21
C GLU A 40 -16.06 4.93 1.82
N SER A 41 -15.97 5.72 0.75
CA SER A 41 -16.15 5.21 -0.62
C SER A 41 -15.31 5.97 -1.65
N SER A 42 -15.08 5.36 -2.79
CA SER A 42 -14.41 6.01 -3.91
C SER A 42 -15.03 5.61 -5.25
N PRO A 43 -15.28 6.58 -6.15
CA PRO A 43 -15.40 6.26 -7.56
C PRO A 43 -14.07 5.67 -8.08
N PRO A 44 -14.04 5.09 -9.29
CA PRO A 44 -12.80 4.59 -9.88
C PRO A 44 -11.73 5.69 -9.98
N ILE A 45 -10.56 5.43 -9.40
CA ILE A 45 -9.39 6.32 -9.39
C ILE A 45 -8.14 5.58 -9.87
N THR A 46 -7.12 6.34 -10.24
CA THR A 46 -5.75 5.86 -10.50
C THR A 46 -4.73 6.80 -9.88
N ASN A 47 -3.50 6.31 -9.64
CA ASN A 47 -2.39 7.11 -9.15
C ASN A 47 -1.05 6.60 -9.71
N ASP A 48 0.03 7.37 -9.55
CA ASP A 48 1.39 7.01 -9.99
C ASP A 48 2.23 6.35 -8.88
N CYS A 49 1.58 5.75 -7.89
CA CYS A 49 2.26 5.11 -6.77
C CYS A 49 2.12 3.58 -6.82
N TYR A 50 3.16 2.90 -6.36
CA TYR A 50 3.07 1.52 -5.89
C TYR A 50 2.48 1.51 -4.48
N SER A 51 1.72 0.47 -4.16
CA SER A 51 1.27 0.20 -2.80
C SER A 51 1.52 -1.25 -2.44
N ILE A 52 2.05 -1.46 -1.24
CA ILE A 52 2.22 -2.78 -0.61
C ILE A 52 1.54 -2.70 0.74
N SER A 53 0.54 -3.52 0.96
CA SER A 53 -0.24 -3.47 2.20
C SER A 53 -0.57 -4.86 2.71
N LEU A 54 -0.45 -5.05 4.01
CA LEU A 54 -1.05 -6.20 4.71
C LEU A 54 -2.35 -5.69 5.35
N LYS A 55 -3.47 -6.16 4.86
CA LYS A 55 -4.81 -5.75 5.32
C LYS A 55 -5.73 -6.94 5.47
N LYS A 56 -6.65 -6.80 6.40
CA LYS A 56 -7.81 -7.68 6.52
C LYS A 56 -9.07 -6.83 6.37
N ILE A 57 -9.92 -7.20 5.42
CA ILE A 57 -11.22 -6.58 5.28
C ILE A 57 -12.21 -7.35 6.14
N VAL A 58 -12.80 -6.68 7.11
CA VAL A 58 -13.81 -7.25 8.00
C VAL A 58 -15.19 -7.20 7.36
N LYS A 59 -15.44 -6.16 6.56
CA LYS A 59 -16.71 -5.97 5.85
C LYS A 59 -16.49 -5.17 4.57
N GLY A 60 -17.26 -5.49 3.52
CA GLY A 60 -17.24 -4.79 2.24
C GLY A 60 -16.32 -5.45 1.21
N ASN A 61 -16.10 -4.78 0.09
CA ASN A 61 -15.30 -5.26 -1.02
C ASN A 61 -14.33 -4.19 -1.52
N LEU A 62 -13.11 -4.60 -1.81
CA LEU A 62 -12.16 -3.80 -2.58
C LEU A 62 -12.07 -4.39 -4.00
N ASN A 63 -12.27 -3.56 -5.00
CA ASN A 63 -12.11 -3.93 -6.39
C ASN A 63 -10.77 -3.40 -6.92
N TYR A 64 -10.04 -4.29 -7.57
CA TYR A 64 -8.79 -4.01 -8.26
C TYR A 64 -8.98 -4.34 -9.74
N GLY A 65 -9.09 -3.31 -10.55
CA GLY A 65 -9.55 -3.49 -11.92
C GLY A 65 -10.98 -4.05 -11.94
N ARG A 66 -11.17 -5.22 -12.53
CA ARG A 66 -12.45 -5.93 -12.62
C ARG A 66 -12.62 -7.06 -11.61
N THR A 67 -11.64 -7.28 -10.76
CA THR A 67 -11.60 -8.41 -9.83
C THR A 67 -11.82 -7.95 -8.40
N LYS A 68 -12.61 -8.73 -7.66
CA LYS A 68 -12.78 -8.56 -6.21
C LYS A 68 -11.67 -9.31 -5.50
N TYR A 69 -11.05 -8.67 -4.51
CA TYR A 69 -10.12 -9.33 -3.61
C TYR A 69 -10.84 -10.04 -2.48
N ASP A 70 -10.40 -11.26 -2.17
CA ASP A 70 -10.80 -11.98 -0.96
C ASP A 70 -9.78 -11.71 0.16
N PHE A 71 -10.22 -10.98 1.18
CA PHE A 71 -9.39 -10.58 2.31
C PHE A 71 -9.79 -11.23 3.63
N THR A 72 -10.60 -12.27 3.58
CA THR A 72 -11.24 -12.86 4.78
C THR A 72 -10.24 -13.27 5.85
N ASN A 73 -9.03 -13.68 5.47
CA ASN A 73 -7.98 -14.16 6.38
C ASN A 73 -6.76 -13.24 6.49
N GLY A 74 -6.89 -12.00 6.02
CA GLY A 74 -5.74 -11.12 5.84
C GLY A 74 -4.93 -11.46 4.59
N ALA A 75 -4.52 -10.45 3.86
CA ALA A 75 -3.79 -10.63 2.62
C ALA A 75 -2.79 -9.52 2.39
N LEU A 76 -1.68 -9.91 1.80
CA LEU A 76 -0.70 -8.99 1.26
C LEU A 76 -1.19 -8.53 -0.12
N ILE A 77 -1.35 -7.22 -0.27
CA ILE A 77 -1.89 -6.59 -1.47
C ILE A 77 -0.78 -5.82 -2.15
N PHE A 78 -0.68 -5.98 -3.46
CA PHE A 78 0.25 -5.25 -4.31
C PHE A 78 -0.51 -4.47 -5.38
N ILE A 79 -0.30 -3.17 -5.44
CA ILE A 79 -0.94 -2.28 -6.41
C ILE A 79 0.15 -1.57 -7.19
N ALA A 80 0.09 -1.66 -8.51
CA ALA A 80 1.00 -0.97 -9.41
C ALA A 80 0.48 0.45 -9.75
N PRO A 81 1.36 1.38 -10.17
CA PRO A 81 0.95 2.67 -10.71
C PRO A 81 -0.06 2.52 -11.85
N ARG A 82 -1.00 3.45 -11.92
CA ARG A 82 -2.06 3.55 -12.95
C ARG A 82 -3.08 2.42 -12.94
N GLN A 83 -3.07 1.56 -11.92
CA GLN A 83 -4.12 0.58 -11.70
C GLN A 83 -5.41 1.26 -11.23
N VAL A 84 -6.55 0.78 -11.73
CA VAL A 84 -7.86 1.28 -11.33
C VAL A 84 -8.22 0.70 -9.97
N LEU A 85 -8.49 1.59 -9.02
CA LEU A 85 -8.91 1.26 -7.66
C LEU A 85 -10.32 1.80 -7.44
N GLN A 86 -11.15 1.01 -6.79
CA GLN A 86 -12.47 1.39 -6.35
C GLN A 86 -12.85 0.61 -5.09
N TRP A 87 -13.45 1.27 -4.12
CA TRP A 87 -14.05 0.62 -2.95
C TRP A 87 -15.43 1.20 -2.68
N ASP A 88 -16.27 0.38 -2.09
CA ASP A 88 -17.64 0.73 -1.73
C ASP A 88 -17.73 1.31 -0.30
N GLU A 89 -18.89 1.88 0.04
CA GLU A 89 -19.15 2.52 1.33
C GLU A 89 -19.14 1.54 2.51
N SER A 90 -19.12 0.25 2.24
CA SER A 90 -19.22 -0.78 3.28
C SER A 90 -17.89 -1.39 3.67
N VAL A 91 -16.77 -0.91 3.11
CA VAL A 91 -15.44 -1.48 3.41
C VAL A 91 -15.01 -1.09 4.82
N VAL A 92 -14.85 -2.11 5.65
CA VAL A 92 -14.30 -1.98 7.00
C VAL A 92 -13.03 -2.82 7.09
N TYR A 93 -11.91 -2.16 7.42
CA TYR A 93 -10.62 -2.81 7.62
C TYR A 93 -10.39 -3.15 9.09
N ASP A 94 -9.69 -4.24 9.34
CA ASP A 94 -9.04 -4.44 10.64
C ASP A 94 -7.98 -3.34 10.84
N GLN A 95 -7.87 -2.86 12.06
CA GLN A 95 -6.93 -1.79 12.42
C GLN A 95 -5.48 -2.27 12.52
N LYS A 96 -5.22 -3.54 12.26
CA LYS A 96 -3.88 -4.14 12.25
C LYS A 96 -3.36 -4.29 10.83
N GLY A 97 -2.04 -4.28 10.70
CA GLY A 97 -1.33 -4.43 9.46
C GLY A 97 -0.46 -3.23 9.11
N PHE A 98 -0.18 -3.05 7.85
CA PHE A 98 0.61 -1.94 7.36
C PHE A 98 0.19 -1.53 5.95
N SER A 99 0.60 -0.33 5.54
CA SER A 99 0.49 0.16 4.17
C SER A 99 1.71 1.01 3.84
N ILE A 100 2.46 0.60 2.83
CA ILE A 100 3.59 1.34 2.28
C ILE A 100 3.17 1.82 0.89
N ASN A 101 3.24 3.13 0.66
CA ASN A 101 2.94 3.73 -0.63
C ASN A 101 4.15 4.54 -1.08
N PHE A 102 4.58 4.34 -2.31
CA PHE A 102 5.71 5.09 -2.86
C PHE A 102 5.47 5.44 -4.32
N HIS A 103 5.80 6.67 -4.67
CA HIS A 103 5.74 7.13 -6.05
C HIS A 103 6.74 6.37 -6.92
N GLU A 104 6.40 6.07 -8.17
CA GLU A 104 7.31 5.31 -9.07
C GLU A 104 8.69 5.96 -9.23
N ASP A 105 8.77 7.28 -9.12
CA ASP A 105 10.03 8.04 -9.19
C ASP A 105 10.92 7.86 -7.95
N PHE A 106 10.38 7.36 -6.82
CA PHE A 106 11.17 7.07 -5.63
C PHE A 106 12.28 6.05 -5.90
N LEU A 107 12.04 5.14 -6.81
CA LEU A 107 13.00 4.10 -7.18
C LEU A 107 13.99 4.51 -8.26
N LYS A 108 13.86 5.70 -8.86
CA LYS A 108 14.75 6.16 -9.93
C LYS A 108 16.22 6.09 -9.51
N GLY A 109 17.07 5.52 -10.38
CA GLY A 109 18.48 5.34 -10.13
C GLY A 109 18.84 4.12 -9.28
N THR A 110 17.86 3.31 -8.87
CA THR A 110 18.09 2.05 -8.17
C THR A 110 17.90 0.84 -9.11
N GLU A 111 18.52 -0.29 -8.78
CA GLU A 111 18.31 -1.53 -9.52
C GLU A 111 16.85 -2.01 -9.41
N LEU A 112 16.19 -1.76 -8.28
CA LEU A 112 14.80 -2.12 -8.06
C LEU A 112 13.85 -1.46 -9.06
N ALA A 113 14.15 -0.26 -9.55
CA ALA A 113 13.34 0.42 -10.57
C ALA A 113 13.16 -0.42 -11.85
N HIS A 114 14.14 -1.24 -12.21
CA HIS A 114 14.09 -2.12 -13.36
C HIS A 114 13.45 -3.47 -13.04
N GLN A 115 13.62 -3.95 -11.81
CA GLN A 115 13.15 -5.27 -11.41
C GLN A 115 11.69 -5.29 -10.98
N ILE A 116 11.20 -4.22 -10.34
CA ILE A 116 9.83 -4.17 -9.78
C ILE A 116 8.75 -4.47 -10.83
N LYS A 117 8.96 -4.02 -12.06
CA LYS A 117 8.03 -4.23 -13.18
C LYS A 117 7.95 -5.69 -13.64
N LYS A 118 8.92 -6.51 -13.25
CA LYS A 118 8.98 -7.95 -13.60
C LYS A 118 8.28 -8.83 -12.57
N TYR A 119 7.96 -8.29 -11.41
CA TYR A 119 7.27 -9.06 -10.38
C TYR A 119 5.80 -9.28 -10.76
N SER A 120 5.42 -10.54 -10.87
CA SER A 120 4.09 -10.95 -11.31
C SER A 120 2.96 -10.46 -10.40
N PHE A 121 3.25 -10.27 -9.12
CA PHE A 121 2.25 -9.79 -8.14
C PHE A 121 1.83 -8.33 -8.35
N PHE A 122 2.56 -7.56 -9.16
CA PHE A 122 2.13 -6.24 -9.62
C PHE A 122 1.40 -6.26 -10.96
N SER A 123 1.24 -7.42 -11.60
CA SER A 123 0.56 -7.51 -12.90
C SER A 123 -0.95 -7.72 -12.75
N TYR A 124 -1.72 -7.27 -13.74
CA TYR A 124 -3.18 -7.45 -13.78
C TYR A 124 -3.64 -8.93 -13.70
N SER A 125 -2.79 -9.85 -14.07
CA SER A 125 -3.09 -11.27 -14.05
C SER A 125 -2.92 -11.91 -12.67
N ALA A 126 -2.26 -11.24 -11.75
CA ALA A 126 -2.04 -11.71 -10.38
C ALA A 126 -3.14 -11.16 -9.45
N ASN A 127 -4.39 -11.49 -9.74
CA ASN A 127 -5.56 -11.02 -8.98
C ASN A 127 -5.76 -11.79 -7.67
N GLU A 128 -4.81 -12.61 -7.27
CA GLU A 128 -4.89 -13.38 -6.04
C GLU A 128 -4.13 -12.65 -4.94
N ALA A 129 -4.85 -12.33 -3.88
CA ALA A 129 -4.24 -11.86 -2.65
C ALA A 129 -3.23 -12.90 -2.14
N LEU A 130 -2.03 -12.48 -1.82
CA LEU A 130 -1.02 -13.38 -1.27
C LEU A 130 -1.33 -13.64 0.21
N HIS A 131 -1.76 -14.87 0.49
CA HIS A 131 -1.99 -15.33 1.85
C HIS A 131 -0.69 -15.78 2.47
N LEU A 132 -0.34 -15.18 3.61
CA LEU A 132 0.89 -15.49 4.34
C LEU A 132 0.65 -16.55 5.41
N SER A 133 1.61 -17.45 5.57
CA SER A 133 1.69 -18.26 6.78
C SER A 133 2.06 -17.38 7.99
N PRO A 134 1.75 -17.78 9.24
CA PRO A 134 2.11 -17.00 10.42
C PRO A 134 3.62 -16.70 10.54
N LYS A 135 4.47 -17.57 10.01
CA LYS A 135 5.91 -17.36 9.98
C LYS A 135 6.32 -16.28 8.98
N GLU A 136 5.75 -16.32 7.79
CA GLU A 136 6.00 -15.32 6.74
C GLU A 136 5.49 -13.95 7.16
N GLU A 137 4.30 -13.89 7.79
CA GLU A 137 3.74 -12.66 8.32
C GLU A 137 4.69 -11.99 9.31
N LYS A 138 5.21 -12.73 10.30
CA LYS A 138 6.18 -12.22 11.26
C LYS A 138 7.48 -11.72 10.62
N GLN A 139 7.95 -12.40 9.58
CA GLN A 139 9.15 -11.98 8.86
C GLN A 139 8.92 -10.65 8.12
N ILE A 140 7.78 -10.51 7.47
CA ILE A 140 7.41 -9.28 6.76
C ILE A 140 7.18 -8.14 7.76
N GLU A 141 6.48 -8.39 8.86
CA GLU A 141 6.26 -7.41 9.93
C GLU A 141 7.59 -6.86 10.46
N SER A 142 8.57 -7.71 10.71
CA SER A 142 9.90 -7.28 11.16
C SER A 142 10.62 -6.38 10.13
N ILE A 143 10.47 -6.67 8.85
CA ILE A 143 11.03 -5.82 7.78
C ILE A 143 10.32 -4.46 7.78
N VAL A 144 9.00 -4.46 7.89
CA VAL A 144 8.19 -3.22 7.89
C VAL A 144 8.48 -2.37 9.11
N GLU A 145 8.68 -2.96 10.28
CA GLU A 145 9.11 -2.24 11.50
C GLU A 145 10.44 -1.49 11.27
N ASN A 146 11.40 -2.13 10.63
CA ASN A 146 12.68 -1.48 10.28
C ASN A 146 12.47 -0.32 9.29
N ILE A 147 11.62 -0.51 8.28
CA ILE A 147 11.28 0.55 7.33
C ILE A 147 10.59 1.73 8.04
N ASP A 148 9.66 1.46 8.95
CA ASP A 148 8.94 2.49 9.69
C ASP A 148 9.89 3.29 10.60
N ILE A 149 10.81 2.64 11.30
CA ILE A 149 11.85 3.29 12.11
C ILE A 149 12.69 4.24 11.24
N GLU A 150 13.16 3.79 10.10
CA GLU A 150 13.93 4.63 9.18
C GLU A 150 13.08 5.78 8.61
N TYR A 151 11.85 5.52 8.25
CA TYR A 151 10.92 6.53 7.75
C TYR A 151 10.67 7.65 8.76
N GLN A 152 10.52 7.31 10.05
CA GLN A 152 10.30 8.28 11.11
C GLN A 152 11.56 9.05 11.50
N ASN A 153 12.72 8.42 11.41
CA ASN A 153 14.00 9.04 11.79
C ASN A 153 14.64 9.84 10.66
N ASN A 154 14.12 9.70 9.45
CA ASN A 154 14.85 10.11 8.27
C ASN A 154 14.32 11.39 7.68
N GLN A 155 15.16 12.41 7.68
CA GLN A 155 14.96 13.66 6.96
C GLN A 155 15.89 13.78 5.74
N ASP A 156 16.59 12.71 5.38
CA ASP A 156 17.57 12.69 4.29
C ASP A 156 17.32 11.55 3.28
N ASP A 157 18.18 11.46 2.25
CA ASP A 157 18.08 10.49 1.15
C ASP A 157 18.34 9.03 1.53
N SER A 158 18.68 8.71 2.78
CA SER A 158 19.01 7.33 3.20
C SER A 158 17.81 6.39 3.23
N ALA A 159 16.58 6.91 3.25
CA ALA A 159 15.37 6.11 3.06
C ALA A 159 15.34 5.30 1.75
N ARG A 160 16.17 5.66 0.78
CA ARG A 160 16.29 4.94 -0.50
C ARG A 160 17.12 3.65 -0.42
N ILE A 161 17.84 3.44 0.67
CA ILE A 161 18.80 2.33 0.82
C ILE A 161 18.11 1.09 1.40
N LEU A 162 16.89 1.24 1.94
CA LEU A 162 16.05 0.18 2.47
C LEU A 162 15.13 -0.40 1.40
#